data_940c915a7284035b9065b8ca4da1370a
#
_entry.id   940c915a7284035b9065b8ca4da1370a
#
_cell.length_a   1.000
_cell.length_b   1.000
_cell.length_c   1.000
_cell.angle_alpha   90.00
_cell.angle_beta   90.00
_cell.angle_gamma   90.00
#
_symmetry.space_group_name_H-M   'P 1'
#
loop_
_entity.id
_entity.type
_entity.pdbx_description
1 polymer ?
#
loop_
_entity_poly.entity_id
_entity_poly.type
_entity_poly.pdbx_seq_one_letter_code
_entity_poly.pdbx_strand_id
1 'polypeptide(L)'
;GNFGNMYTGDSASAARYIECRLRPITKDILNSNNRSTDYVETYDSRDTEPVAFKAKLPLVLIMGAEGIAVGMSTYILSHNIHEVIDAERKCLRGEKFQLFPDFPTGGLIDVSDYQDGLGKIVTRAKMDTSDDKKIIITELPYGSTTESLCDSIEKAAKNGKVKISSIQDYTSDKVNIEIRLQRGVYTKDVVDALYAFTECEQTIYCNLLVIKENMPVQMTCTQVIEYHSKQLIGILKAELELEKSDLIDKLHLRTLERIFIEERIYKKIEQEKTEEAVNKAVLKGFVPFKDELIRPITQDDIDHLLRIPIRRISLYDINKNRQEVTAINNRIKEINKLLKHIVEYAISYLDGIEKKLDGETTKRHTTITNINAVDVKTVTKRDLPLKYDAKSGNLGIEVSGGQELFKVTPYDKILFVRKSGIFSVCETPKKLFVGPQLRHCGFADKESLSKVLFTILYRDPETQFVYIKRCKIQAFIM
;
A
#
# COMPACT_ATOMS: atom_id res chain seq x y z
N GLY A 1 7.21 23.41 1.64
CA GLY A 1 6.02 23.46 0.79
C GLY A 1 4.87 22.68 1.41
N ASN A 2 3.64 22.92 0.96
CA ASN A 2 2.47 22.16 1.40
C ASN A 2 2.33 20.89 0.54
N PHE A 3 2.46 19.73 1.14
CA PHE A 3 2.32 18.41 0.50
C PHE A 3 0.94 17.77 0.72
N GLY A 4 -0.04 18.55 1.20
CA GLY A 4 -1.37 18.06 1.59
C GLY A 4 -1.42 17.52 3.01
N ASN A 5 -2.60 17.06 3.41
CA ASN A 5 -2.83 16.47 4.73
C ASN A 5 -3.67 15.19 4.58
N MET A 6 -3.15 14.06 5.05
CA MET A 6 -3.82 12.77 4.95
C MET A 6 -5.04 12.63 5.86
N TYR A 7 -5.13 13.44 6.91
CA TYR A 7 -6.29 13.40 7.82
C TYR A 7 -7.45 14.21 7.27
N THR A 8 -7.19 15.46 6.84
CA THR A 8 -8.23 16.37 6.35
C THR A 8 -8.60 16.13 4.89
N GLY A 9 -7.70 15.51 4.11
CA GLY A 9 -7.87 15.33 2.68
C GLY A 9 -7.44 16.54 1.84
N ASP A 10 -6.81 17.54 2.45
CA ASP A 10 -6.30 18.70 1.74
C ASP A 10 -5.29 18.30 0.67
N SER A 11 -5.46 18.83 -0.53
CA SER A 11 -4.57 18.58 -1.65
C SER A 11 -3.22 19.27 -1.48
N ALA A 12 -2.17 18.67 -2.06
CA ALA A 12 -0.87 19.30 -2.15
C ALA A 12 -0.93 20.58 -3.01
N SER A 13 -0.05 21.53 -2.71
CA SER A 13 0.18 22.69 -3.57
C SER A 13 0.63 22.25 -4.95
N ALA A 14 0.42 23.11 -5.98
CA ALA A 14 0.90 22.84 -7.32
C ALA A 14 2.42 22.56 -7.33
N ALA A 15 2.86 21.58 -8.12
CA ALA A 15 4.24 21.07 -8.13
C ALA A 15 5.31 22.17 -8.31
N ARG A 16 4.99 23.26 -9.02
CA ARG A 16 5.89 24.42 -9.22
C ARG A 16 6.21 25.22 -7.93
N TYR A 17 5.47 24.98 -6.85
CA TYR A 17 5.65 25.68 -5.55
C TYR A 17 6.26 24.79 -4.47
N ILE A 18 6.52 23.52 -4.77
CA ILE A 18 7.06 22.56 -3.80
C ILE A 18 8.35 21.94 -4.32
N GLU A 19 9.26 21.67 -3.39
CA GLU A 19 10.53 21.00 -3.66
C GLU A 19 10.63 19.76 -2.78
N CYS A 20 11.24 18.70 -3.32
CA CYS A 20 11.57 17.51 -2.54
C CYS A 20 13.06 17.18 -2.65
N ARG A 21 13.58 16.49 -1.63
CA ARG A 21 14.96 15.99 -1.58
C ARG A 21 14.95 14.53 -1.12
N LEU A 22 15.85 13.75 -1.69
CA LEU A 22 16.03 12.37 -1.24
C LEU A 22 16.55 12.35 0.20
N ARG A 23 15.94 11.54 1.04
CA ARG A 23 16.44 11.28 2.38
C ARG A 23 17.73 10.44 2.31
N PRO A 24 18.68 10.57 3.27
CA PRO A 24 19.93 9.80 3.26
C PRO A 24 19.72 8.29 3.10
N ILE A 25 18.68 7.71 3.74
CA ILE A 25 18.35 6.29 3.68
C ILE A 25 18.00 5.79 2.26
N THR A 26 17.57 6.70 1.37
CA THR A 26 17.24 6.34 -0.02
C THR A 26 18.44 5.73 -0.74
N LYS A 27 19.67 6.20 -0.42
CA LYS A 27 20.92 5.65 -1.00
C LYS A 27 21.18 4.20 -0.58
N ASP A 28 20.68 3.81 0.58
CA ASP A 28 20.81 2.42 1.05
C ASP A 28 19.73 1.53 0.43
N ILE A 29 18.53 2.07 0.20
CA ILE A 29 17.39 1.30 -0.31
C ILE A 29 17.45 1.13 -1.83
N LEU A 30 17.84 2.17 -2.57
CA LEU A 30 17.91 2.12 -4.04
C LEU A 30 19.32 1.75 -4.51
N ASN A 31 19.37 0.85 -5.49
CA ASN A 31 20.64 0.58 -6.19
C ASN A 31 20.91 1.74 -7.14
N SER A 32 21.94 2.52 -6.84
CA SER A 32 22.39 3.68 -7.63
C SER A 32 23.60 3.40 -8.50
N ASN A 33 24.06 2.15 -8.60
CA ASN A 33 25.23 1.83 -9.41
C ASN A 33 24.86 1.74 -10.89
N ASN A 34 25.34 2.72 -11.67
CA ASN A 34 25.04 2.84 -13.10
C ASN A 34 25.49 1.61 -13.92
N ARG A 35 26.51 0.86 -13.48
CA ARG A 35 26.97 -0.35 -14.18
C ARG A 35 26.11 -1.60 -13.92
N SER A 36 25.25 -1.56 -12.91
CA SER A 36 24.32 -2.64 -12.58
C SER A 36 22.85 -2.30 -12.86
N THR A 37 22.61 -1.13 -13.47
CA THR A 37 21.29 -0.64 -13.81
C THR A 37 21.19 -0.46 -15.32
N ASP A 38 20.08 -0.90 -15.91
CA ASP A 38 19.80 -0.72 -17.33
C ASP A 38 19.26 0.68 -17.56
N TYR A 39 19.79 1.38 -18.57
CA TYR A 39 19.42 2.74 -18.96
C TYR A 39 18.82 2.77 -20.36
N VAL A 40 17.89 3.67 -20.58
CA VAL A 40 17.33 4.02 -21.89
C VAL A 40 17.49 5.51 -22.12
N GLU A 41 17.43 5.94 -23.37
CA GLU A 41 17.40 7.38 -23.70
C GLU A 41 16.12 8.03 -23.17
N THR A 42 16.24 9.26 -22.67
CA THR A 42 15.08 10.10 -22.33
C THR A 42 14.27 10.41 -23.58
N TYR A 43 13.00 10.82 -23.40
CA TYR A 43 12.09 11.15 -24.50
C TYR A 43 12.67 12.15 -25.52
N ASP A 44 13.52 13.07 -25.07
CA ASP A 44 14.17 14.07 -25.94
C ASP A 44 15.58 13.65 -26.40
N SER A 45 16.00 12.42 -26.11
CA SER A 45 17.31 11.82 -26.45
C SER A 45 18.52 12.68 -26.02
N ARG A 46 18.37 13.53 -25.00
CA ARG A 46 19.44 14.38 -24.48
C ARG A 46 20.23 13.76 -23.34
N ASP A 47 19.61 12.80 -22.65
CA ASP A 47 20.19 12.13 -21.49
C ASP A 47 19.73 10.68 -21.44
N THR A 48 20.13 9.95 -20.42
CA THR A 48 19.69 8.59 -20.16
C THR A 48 18.98 8.49 -18.81
N GLU A 49 17.95 7.66 -18.74
CA GLU A 49 17.22 7.39 -17.50
C GLU A 49 17.19 5.89 -17.21
N PRO A 50 17.13 5.49 -15.94
CA PRO A 50 17.04 4.08 -15.59
C PRO A 50 15.69 3.50 -16.03
N VAL A 51 15.70 2.31 -16.62
CA VAL A 51 14.48 1.58 -17.00
C VAL A 51 13.60 1.32 -15.78
N ALA A 52 14.22 1.01 -14.64
CA ALA A 52 13.54 0.83 -13.36
C ALA A 52 14.49 1.07 -12.20
N PHE A 53 13.97 1.56 -11.08
CA PHE A 53 14.70 1.65 -9.84
C PHE A 53 14.73 0.29 -9.14
N LYS A 54 15.90 -0.38 -9.18
CA LYS A 54 16.10 -1.65 -8.47
C LYS A 54 16.19 -1.37 -6.96
N ALA A 55 15.08 -1.54 -6.25
CA ALA A 55 15.04 -1.35 -4.80
C ALA A 55 15.48 -2.61 -4.05
N LYS A 56 16.16 -2.42 -2.92
CA LYS A 56 16.61 -3.48 -2.01
C LYS A 56 15.55 -3.86 -0.96
N LEU A 57 14.45 -3.14 -0.93
CA LEU A 57 13.24 -3.43 -0.15
C LEU A 57 12.03 -3.43 -1.08
N PRO A 58 10.98 -4.22 -0.78
CA PRO A 58 9.75 -4.25 -1.57
C PRO A 58 8.89 -3.02 -1.32
N LEU A 59 9.29 -1.87 -1.90
CA LEU A 59 8.63 -0.57 -1.71
C LEU A 59 7.14 -0.61 -2.05
N VAL A 60 6.74 -1.46 -3.00
CA VAL A 60 5.34 -1.65 -3.37
C VAL A 60 4.46 -2.15 -2.21
N LEU A 61 5.01 -2.96 -1.31
CA LEU A 61 4.30 -3.39 -0.09
C LEU A 61 4.40 -2.36 1.03
N ILE A 62 5.53 -1.67 1.16
CA ILE A 62 5.73 -0.66 2.21
C ILE A 62 4.82 0.55 1.97
N MET A 63 4.76 1.04 0.74
CA MET A 63 4.02 2.26 0.39
C MET A 63 2.57 1.98 -0.04
N GLY A 64 2.29 0.75 -0.50
CA GLY A 64 1.06 0.45 -1.22
C GLY A 64 1.05 1.06 -2.62
N ALA A 65 0.06 0.68 -3.41
CA ALA A 65 -0.17 1.24 -4.73
C ALA A 65 -1.63 1.11 -5.14
N GLU A 66 -2.17 2.13 -5.77
CA GLU A 66 -3.50 2.12 -6.36
C GLU A 66 -3.41 2.58 -7.81
N GLY A 67 -4.11 1.89 -8.71
CA GLY A 67 -4.14 2.25 -10.10
C GLY A 67 -5.27 1.57 -10.86
N ILE A 68 -5.84 2.30 -11.81
CA ILE A 68 -6.91 1.82 -12.69
C ILE A 68 -6.44 1.99 -14.13
N ALA A 69 -6.49 0.90 -14.89
CA ALA A 69 -6.18 0.88 -16.31
C ALA A 69 -7.30 0.21 -17.10
N VAL A 70 -7.21 0.20 -18.42
CA VAL A 70 -8.19 -0.49 -19.26
C VAL A 70 -8.12 -2.00 -19.04
N GLY A 71 -9.17 -2.57 -18.48
CA GLY A 71 -9.28 -4.01 -18.22
C GLY A 71 -8.49 -4.52 -17.01
N MET A 72 -7.79 -3.65 -16.27
CA MET A 72 -6.98 -4.03 -15.12
C MET A 72 -7.05 -2.96 -14.02
N SER A 73 -6.95 -3.39 -12.77
CA SER A 73 -6.79 -2.49 -11.63
C SER A 73 -5.87 -3.14 -10.60
N THR A 74 -5.16 -2.33 -9.85
CA THR A 74 -4.39 -2.78 -8.69
C THR A 74 -4.81 -1.98 -7.47
N TYR A 75 -4.88 -2.64 -6.33
CA TYR A 75 -5.11 -2.02 -5.03
C TYR A 75 -4.29 -2.77 -3.98
N ILE A 76 -3.07 -2.28 -3.77
CA ILE A 76 -2.08 -2.86 -2.86
C ILE A 76 -2.04 -2.00 -1.61
N LEU A 77 -2.34 -2.59 -0.47
CA LEU A 77 -2.31 -1.90 0.81
C LEU A 77 -0.88 -1.71 1.30
N SER A 78 -0.64 -0.63 2.04
CA SER A 78 0.64 -0.38 2.71
C SER A 78 0.86 -1.30 3.91
N HIS A 79 2.13 -1.58 4.22
CA HIS A 79 2.55 -2.43 5.32
C HIS A 79 3.65 -1.76 6.12
N ASN A 80 3.78 -2.15 7.37
CA ASN A 80 4.82 -1.62 8.24
C ASN A 80 6.21 -2.02 7.77
N ILE A 81 7.13 -1.04 7.66
CA ILE A 81 8.48 -1.27 7.14
C ILE A 81 9.29 -2.28 7.99
N HIS A 82 9.14 -2.27 9.33
CA HIS A 82 9.83 -3.22 10.20
C HIS A 82 9.33 -4.64 9.99
N GLU A 83 7.99 -4.81 9.82
CA GLU A 83 7.38 -6.11 9.54
C GLU A 83 7.76 -6.64 8.17
N VAL A 84 7.90 -5.76 7.17
CA VAL A 84 8.39 -6.12 5.83
C VAL A 84 9.85 -6.58 5.89
N ILE A 85 10.72 -5.85 6.59
CA ILE A 85 12.12 -6.25 6.79
C ILE A 85 12.21 -7.58 7.55
N ASP A 86 11.39 -7.78 8.57
CA ASP A 86 11.35 -9.04 9.30
C ASP A 86 10.87 -10.21 8.42
N ALA A 87 9.86 -9.97 7.58
CA ALA A 87 9.38 -10.95 6.61
C ALA A 87 10.46 -11.34 5.60
N GLU A 88 11.25 -10.38 5.07
CA GLU A 88 12.40 -10.68 4.20
C GLU A 88 13.47 -11.48 4.92
N ARG A 89 13.81 -11.14 6.18
CA ARG A 89 14.76 -11.92 6.99
C ARG A 89 14.31 -13.36 7.20
N LYS A 90 13.03 -13.55 7.54
CA LYS A 90 12.44 -14.89 7.69
C LYS A 90 12.45 -15.66 6.38
N CYS A 91 12.09 -15.00 5.27
CA CYS A 91 12.16 -15.60 3.94
C CYS A 91 13.57 -16.07 3.61
N LEU A 92 14.59 -15.25 3.84
CA LEU A 92 16.00 -15.58 3.60
C LEU A 92 16.49 -16.75 4.45
N ARG A 93 15.91 -16.98 5.65
CA ARG A 93 16.18 -18.13 6.51
C ARG A 93 15.34 -19.35 6.17
N GLY A 94 14.37 -19.25 5.23
CA GLY A 94 13.42 -20.32 4.93
C GLY A 94 12.33 -20.52 6.01
N GLU A 95 12.10 -19.51 6.83
CA GLU A 95 11.09 -19.50 7.88
C GLU A 95 9.74 -19.00 7.35
N LYS A 96 8.64 -19.44 7.98
CA LYS A 96 7.30 -18.92 7.65
C LYS A 96 7.08 -17.54 8.27
N PHE A 97 6.37 -16.70 7.56
CA PHE A 97 5.97 -15.36 8.02
C PHE A 97 4.53 -15.06 7.62
N GLN A 98 3.95 -14.05 8.25
CA GLN A 98 2.67 -13.43 7.86
C GLN A 98 2.88 -11.93 7.86
N LEU A 99 2.24 -11.25 6.90
CA LEU A 99 2.32 -9.80 6.75
C LEU A 99 0.90 -9.25 6.64
N PHE A 100 0.57 -8.24 7.45
CA PHE A 100 -0.72 -7.60 7.47
C PHE A 100 -0.61 -6.10 7.20
N PRO A 101 -1.64 -5.47 6.59
CA PRO A 101 -1.62 -4.05 6.31
C PRO A 101 -1.41 -3.19 7.56
N ASP A 102 -0.76 -2.04 7.35
CA ASP A 102 -0.58 -0.99 8.33
C ASP A 102 -0.76 0.37 7.67
N PHE A 103 -1.54 1.25 8.30
CA PHE A 103 -1.92 2.53 7.73
C PHE A 103 -1.45 3.69 8.59
N PRO A 104 -0.90 4.76 7.98
CA PRO A 104 -0.46 5.94 8.72
C PRO A 104 -1.57 6.63 9.51
N THR A 105 -2.83 6.48 9.09
CA THR A 105 -4.01 7.03 9.77
C THR A 105 -4.42 6.26 11.02
N GLY A 106 -3.82 5.09 11.27
CA GLY A 106 -4.19 4.19 12.36
C GLY A 106 -5.50 3.45 12.10
N GLY A 107 -6.35 3.35 13.12
CA GLY A 107 -7.63 2.67 13.08
C GLY A 107 -7.57 1.19 13.46
N LEU A 108 -8.71 0.54 13.38
CA LEU A 108 -8.87 -0.90 13.65
C LEU A 108 -9.02 -1.64 12.32
N ILE A 109 -8.43 -2.83 12.20
CA ILE A 109 -8.61 -3.68 11.01
C ILE A 109 -8.94 -5.11 11.39
N ASP A 110 -9.82 -5.71 10.59
CA ASP A 110 -10.04 -7.16 10.55
C ASP A 110 -9.43 -7.72 9.28
N VAL A 111 -8.52 -8.65 9.47
CA VAL A 111 -7.74 -9.29 8.41
C VAL A 111 -8.15 -10.74 8.15
N SER A 112 -9.26 -11.20 8.73
CA SER A 112 -9.73 -12.58 8.63
C SER A 112 -9.91 -13.06 7.18
N ASP A 113 -10.34 -12.16 6.28
CA ASP A 113 -10.55 -12.42 4.87
C ASP A 113 -9.45 -11.83 3.97
N TYR A 114 -8.31 -11.43 4.51
CA TYR A 114 -7.24 -10.74 3.78
C TYR A 114 -6.60 -11.59 2.67
N GLN A 115 -6.52 -12.90 2.86
CA GLN A 115 -6.01 -13.86 1.87
C GLN A 115 -4.64 -13.45 1.28
N ASP A 116 -3.72 -13.03 2.15
CA ASP A 116 -2.35 -12.62 1.76
C ASP A 116 -2.31 -11.54 0.64
N GLY A 117 -3.24 -10.56 0.70
CA GLY A 117 -3.31 -9.44 -0.26
C GLY A 117 -4.26 -9.63 -1.44
N LEU A 118 -4.99 -10.75 -1.54
CA LEU A 118 -5.94 -11.04 -2.63
C LEU A 118 -7.40 -11.06 -2.18
N GLY A 119 -7.67 -10.80 -0.90
CA GLY A 119 -9.00 -10.83 -0.32
C GLY A 119 -9.55 -9.45 -0.01
N LYS A 120 -10.11 -9.31 1.17
CA LYS A 120 -10.62 -8.03 1.68
C LYS A 120 -10.26 -7.84 3.14
N ILE A 121 -10.28 -6.60 3.58
CA ILE A 121 -10.19 -6.21 4.98
C ILE A 121 -11.40 -5.37 5.36
N VAL A 122 -11.74 -5.34 6.65
CA VAL A 122 -12.67 -4.37 7.20
C VAL A 122 -11.88 -3.39 8.05
N THR A 123 -12.06 -2.09 7.81
CA THR A 123 -11.42 -1.02 8.58
C THR A 123 -12.45 -0.28 9.41
N ARG A 124 -12.13 0.09 10.65
CA ARG A 124 -12.98 0.87 11.55
C ARG A 124 -12.24 2.05 12.15
N ALA A 125 -12.97 3.15 12.32
CA ALA A 125 -12.53 4.25 13.16
C ALA A 125 -12.32 3.78 14.61
N LYS A 126 -11.27 4.27 15.26
CA LYS A 126 -11.08 4.06 16.69
C LYS A 126 -11.80 5.17 17.46
N MET A 127 -12.66 4.75 18.37
CA MET A 127 -13.54 5.64 19.12
C MET A 127 -13.25 5.54 20.62
N ASP A 128 -13.12 6.67 21.27
CA ASP A 128 -13.19 6.76 22.73
C ASP A 128 -14.65 6.94 23.15
N THR A 129 -15.12 5.97 23.92
CA THR A 129 -16.50 5.86 24.41
C THR A 129 -16.57 5.91 25.94
N SER A 130 -15.57 6.50 26.59
CA SER A 130 -15.49 6.62 28.04
C SER A 130 -16.56 7.52 28.64
N ASP A 131 -17.09 8.47 27.86
CA ASP A 131 -18.19 9.35 28.24
C ASP A 131 -19.51 8.84 27.65
N ASP A 132 -20.54 8.65 28.50
CA ASP A 132 -21.85 8.15 28.06
C ASP A 132 -22.63 9.11 27.14
N LYS A 133 -22.21 10.38 27.01
CA LYS A 133 -22.94 11.42 26.27
C LYS A 133 -22.21 11.91 25.03
N LYS A 134 -20.95 11.53 24.85
CA LYS A 134 -20.13 11.91 23.71
C LYS A 134 -19.23 10.77 23.25
N ILE A 135 -18.94 10.76 21.97
CA ILE A 135 -17.98 9.86 21.34
C ILE A 135 -16.88 10.71 20.73
N ILE A 136 -15.63 10.35 20.94
CA ILE A 136 -14.49 11.01 20.30
C ILE A 136 -13.84 10.02 19.34
N ILE A 137 -13.79 10.37 18.05
CA ILE A 137 -13.02 9.59 17.06
C ILE A 137 -11.58 10.07 17.15
N THR A 138 -10.67 9.13 17.46
CA THR A 138 -9.24 9.38 17.68
C THR A 138 -8.37 8.91 16.52
N GLU A 139 -8.84 7.96 15.71
CA GLU A 139 -8.16 7.45 14.51
C GLU A 139 -9.19 7.19 13.42
N LEU A 140 -8.85 7.52 12.17
CA LEU A 140 -9.72 7.33 11.01
C LEU A 140 -9.64 5.89 10.48
N PRO A 141 -10.72 5.36 9.89
CA PRO A 141 -10.61 4.17 9.07
C PRO A 141 -9.82 4.51 7.79
N TYR A 142 -9.02 3.59 7.32
CA TYR A 142 -8.28 3.81 6.08
C TYR A 142 -9.24 4.06 4.90
N GLY A 143 -8.90 5.05 4.08
CA GLY A 143 -9.70 5.48 2.94
C GLY A 143 -10.70 6.62 3.23
N SER A 144 -10.83 7.06 4.50
CA SER A 144 -11.64 8.23 4.87
C SER A 144 -10.79 9.41 5.28
N THR A 145 -11.33 10.62 5.06
CA THR A 145 -10.81 11.88 5.62
C THR A 145 -11.74 12.38 6.72
N THR A 146 -11.30 13.34 7.53
CA THR A 146 -12.17 13.93 8.56
C THR A 146 -13.40 14.58 7.95
N GLU A 147 -13.24 15.24 6.79
CA GLU A 147 -14.34 15.86 6.07
C GLU A 147 -15.36 14.84 5.58
N SER A 148 -14.89 13.79 4.84
CA SER A 148 -15.79 12.76 4.31
C SER A 148 -16.52 12.00 5.41
N LEU A 149 -15.83 11.73 6.52
CA LEU A 149 -16.39 11.03 7.67
C LEU A 149 -17.46 11.89 8.39
N CYS A 150 -17.19 13.17 8.62
CA CYS A 150 -18.15 14.10 9.21
C CYS A 150 -19.41 14.23 8.32
N ASP A 151 -19.22 14.39 7.01
CA ASP A 151 -20.30 14.44 6.03
C ASP A 151 -21.18 13.18 6.04
N SER A 152 -20.54 12.02 6.12
CA SER A 152 -21.19 10.72 6.19
C SER A 152 -22.05 10.61 7.46
N ILE A 153 -21.49 11.02 8.61
CA ILE A 153 -22.19 11.01 9.90
C ILE A 153 -23.36 11.99 9.90
N GLU A 154 -23.17 13.21 9.36
CA GLU A 154 -24.28 14.19 9.24
C GLU A 154 -25.40 13.69 8.35
N LYS A 155 -25.08 13.08 7.19
CA LYS A 155 -26.06 12.47 6.29
C LYS A 155 -26.85 11.38 7.02
N ALA A 156 -26.17 10.52 7.78
CA ALA A 156 -26.80 9.48 8.56
C ALA A 156 -27.72 10.07 9.67
N ALA A 157 -27.30 11.14 10.32
CA ALA A 157 -28.10 11.83 11.33
C ALA A 157 -29.34 12.51 10.73
N LYS A 158 -29.20 13.23 9.61
CA LYS A 158 -30.32 13.85 8.88
C LYS A 158 -31.36 12.80 8.42
N ASN A 159 -30.92 11.59 8.09
CA ASN A 159 -31.77 10.47 7.72
C ASN A 159 -32.34 9.71 8.95
N GLY A 160 -32.05 10.16 10.17
CA GLY A 160 -32.53 9.53 11.42
C GLY A 160 -31.83 8.21 11.76
N LYS A 161 -30.76 7.86 11.06
CA LYS A 161 -30.00 6.62 11.25
C LYS A 161 -29.14 6.64 12.50
N VAL A 162 -28.58 7.80 12.82
CA VAL A 162 -27.73 8.02 13.99
C VAL A 162 -28.31 9.16 14.81
N LYS A 163 -28.46 8.96 16.13
CA LYS A 163 -29.08 9.95 17.03
C LYS A 163 -28.00 10.82 17.70
N ILE A 164 -27.53 11.82 16.97
CA ILE A 164 -26.57 12.80 17.48
C ILE A 164 -27.17 14.18 17.56
N SER A 165 -26.62 15.05 18.44
CA SER A 165 -27.02 16.45 18.56
C SER A 165 -26.10 17.39 17.81
N SER A 166 -24.79 17.13 17.82
CA SER A 166 -23.80 17.91 17.07
C SER A 166 -22.55 17.06 16.78
N ILE A 167 -21.81 17.46 15.75
CA ILE A 167 -20.49 16.96 15.41
C ILE A 167 -19.56 18.16 15.27
N GLN A 168 -18.34 18.04 15.78
CA GLN A 168 -17.31 19.07 15.70
C GLN A 168 -15.95 18.43 15.45
N ASP A 169 -15.25 18.93 14.46
CA ASP A 169 -13.89 18.50 14.12
C ASP A 169 -12.86 19.44 14.76
N TYR A 170 -12.04 18.90 15.65
CA TYR A 170 -10.92 19.58 16.31
C TYR A 170 -9.57 19.00 15.86
N THR A 171 -9.55 18.33 14.71
CA THR A 171 -8.33 17.69 14.18
C THR A 171 -7.25 18.72 13.89
N SER A 172 -6.05 18.45 14.40
CA SER A 172 -4.83 19.20 14.09
C SER A 172 -3.70 18.22 13.73
N ASP A 173 -2.73 18.01 14.61
CA ASP A 173 -1.69 16.98 14.43
C ASP A 173 -2.22 15.56 14.68
N LYS A 174 -3.35 15.45 15.37
CA LYS A 174 -4.04 14.19 15.66
C LYS A 174 -5.52 14.35 15.38
N VAL A 175 -6.13 13.26 14.93
CA VAL A 175 -7.57 13.18 14.70
C VAL A 175 -8.31 13.38 16.02
N ASN A 176 -9.28 14.29 16.02
CA ASN A 176 -10.14 14.56 17.17
C ASN A 176 -11.51 15.07 16.70
N ILE A 177 -12.43 14.14 16.45
CA ILE A 177 -13.80 14.46 16.05
C ILE A 177 -14.73 14.16 17.22
N GLU A 178 -15.34 15.19 17.79
CA GLU A 178 -16.29 15.08 18.91
C GLU A 178 -17.73 14.97 18.40
N ILE A 179 -18.41 13.90 18.77
CA ILE A 179 -19.82 13.64 18.46
C ILE A 179 -20.61 13.71 19.77
N ARG A 180 -21.53 14.65 19.89
CA ARG A 180 -22.45 14.77 21.04
C ARG A 180 -23.75 14.05 20.75
N LEU A 181 -24.19 13.24 21.72
CA LEU A 181 -25.40 12.45 21.60
C LEU A 181 -26.65 13.25 21.99
N GLN A 182 -27.82 12.84 21.50
CA GLN A 182 -29.11 13.41 21.91
C GLN A 182 -29.44 13.00 23.35
N ARG A 183 -30.30 13.78 24.01
CA ARG A 183 -30.76 13.45 25.37
C ARG A 183 -31.46 12.10 25.42
N GLY A 184 -31.07 11.25 26.38
CA GLY A 184 -31.64 9.91 26.56
C GLY A 184 -31.06 8.84 25.63
N VAL A 185 -30.00 9.15 24.88
CA VAL A 185 -29.27 8.20 24.04
C VAL A 185 -27.88 8.02 24.63
N TYR A 186 -27.45 6.78 24.72
CA TYR A 186 -26.15 6.39 25.29
C TYR A 186 -25.18 5.93 24.21
N THR A 187 -23.89 6.09 24.49
CA THR A 187 -22.77 5.77 23.59
C THR A 187 -22.89 4.37 23.00
N LYS A 188 -23.19 3.36 23.82
CA LYS A 188 -23.31 1.96 23.37
C LYS A 188 -24.37 1.77 22.29
N ASP A 189 -25.47 2.55 22.35
CA ASP A 189 -26.59 2.43 21.39
C ASP A 189 -26.24 3.06 20.02
N VAL A 190 -25.24 3.94 19.99
CA VAL A 190 -24.89 4.74 18.80
C VAL A 190 -23.67 4.21 18.08
N VAL A 191 -22.71 3.60 18.79
CA VAL A 191 -21.44 3.10 18.19
C VAL A 191 -21.73 2.09 17.06
N ASP A 192 -22.61 1.12 17.29
CA ASP A 192 -22.99 0.13 16.29
C ASP A 192 -23.70 0.77 15.08
N ALA A 193 -24.52 1.81 15.34
CA ALA A 193 -25.16 2.56 14.28
C ALA A 193 -24.14 3.40 13.46
N LEU A 194 -23.12 3.97 14.09
CA LEU A 194 -22.04 4.66 13.39
C LEU A 194 -21.30 3.70 12.47
N TYR A 195 -20.91 2.52 12.94
CA TYR A 195 -20.26 1.52 12.10
C TYR A 195 -21.17 1.01 10.98
N ALA A 196 -22.46 0.81 11.24
CA ALA A 196 -23.38 0.24 10.26
C ALA A 196 -23.82 1.22 9.15
N PHE A 197 -23.84 2.54 9.43
CA PHE A 197 -24.49 3.52 8.55
C PHE A 197 -23.60 4.67 8.10
N THR A 198 -22.35 4.68 8.50
CA THR A 198 -21.42 5.76 8.17
C THR A 198 -20.08 5.19 7.69
N GLU A 199 -19.21 6.05 7.21
CA GLU A 199 -17.85 5.69 6.83
C GLU A 199 -16.94 5.32 8.02
N CYS A 200 -17.49 5.26 9.26
CA CYS A 200 -16.76 4.74 10.42
C CYS A 200 -16.33 3.27 10.26
N GLU A 201 -16.99 2.52 9.39
CA GLU A 201 -16.57 1.19 8.94
C GLU A 201 -16.54 1.16 7.41
N GLN A 202 -15.47 0.60 6.86
CA GLN A 202 -15.32 0.40 5.42
C GLN A 202 -14.78 -0.99 5.12
N THR A 203 -15.26 -1.59 4.03
CA THR A 203 -14.71 -2.82 3.47
C THR A 203 -13.86 -2.49 2.26
N ILE A 204 -12.60 -2.93 2.27
CA ILE A 204 -11.64 -2.68 1.22
C ILE A 204 -11.26 -4.00 0.57
N TYR A 205 -11.40 -4.06 -0.74
CA TYR A 205 -11.01 -5.21 -1.55
C TYR A 205 -9.59 -5.04 -2.05
N CYS A 206 -8.74 -6.02 -1.80
CA CYS A 206 -7.35 -6.02 -2.21
C CYS A 206 -7.19 -6.73 -3.56
N ASN A 207 -6.34 -6.19 -4.41
CA ASN A 207 -5.95 -6.80 -5.67
C ASN A 207 -4.48 -6.48 -5.93
N LEU A 208 -3.60 -7.39 -5.57
CA LEU A 208 -2.16 -7.22 -5.74
C LEU A 208 -1.76 -7.64 -7.15
N LEU A 209 -1.94 -6.72 -8.11
CA LEU A 209 -1.52 -6.87 -9.50
C LEU A 209 -0.26 -6.03 -9.73
N VAL A 210 0.82 -6.65 -10.14
CA VAL A 210 2.13 -6.03 -10.40
C VAL A 210 2.63 -6.33 -11.80
N ILE A 211 3.58 -5.56 -12.29
CA ILE A 211 4.30 -5.86 -13.52
C ILE A 211 5.58 -6.60 -13.16
N LYS A 212 5.67 -7.85 -13.59
CA LYS A 212 6.86 -8.69 -13.45
C LYS A 212 7.33 -9.12 -14.83
N GLU A 213 8.61 -8.86 -15.14
CA GLU A 213 9.19 -9.21 -16.45
C GLU A 213 8.35 -8.70 -17.63
N ASN A 214 7.90 -7.45 -17.54
CA ASN A 214 7.04 -6.74 -18.50
C ASN A 214 5.63 -7.34 -18.69
N MET A 215 5.19 -8.23 -17.80
CA MET A 215 3.86 -8.83 -17.83
C MET A 215 3.08 -8.51 -16.55
N PRO A 216 1.79 -8.23 -16.65
CA PRO A 216 0.94 -8.08 -15.47
C PRO A 216 0.73 -9.46 -14.81
N VAL A 217 1.03 -9.55 -13.53
CA VAL A 217 0.94 -10.78 -12.75
C VAL A 217 0.25 -10.48 -11.43
N GLN A 218 -0.76 -11.26 -11.08
CA GLN A 218 -1.35 -11.22 -9.75
C GLN A 218 -0.48 -12.05 -8.81
N MET A 219 -0.07 -11.45 -7.69
CA MET A 219 0.81 -12.07 -6.70
C MET A 219 0.21 -11.93 -5.30
N THR A 220 0.63 -12.79 -4.39
CA THR A 220 0.38 -12.60 -2.95
C THR A 220 1.50 -11.77 -2.31
N CYS A 221 1.27 -11.23 -1.10
CA CYS A 221 2.33 -10.54 -0.35
C CYS A 221 3.54 -11.46 -0.11
N THR A 222 3.29 -12.72 0.22
CA THR A 222 4.33 -13.73 0.40
C THR A 222 5.17 -13.91 -0.87
N GLN A 223 4.53 -14.03 -2.03
CA GLN A 223 5.24 -14.16 -3.31
C GLN A 223 6.06 -12.91 -3.67
N VAL A 224 5.57 -11.72 -3.32
CA VAL A 224 6.34 -10.46 -3.51
C VAL A 224 7.58 -10.46 -2.62
N ILE A 225 7.45 -10.83 -1.35
CA ILE A 225 8.59 -10.93 -0.42
C ILE A 225 9.62 -11.96 -0.93
N GLU A 226 9.18 -13.14 -1.37
CA GLU A 226 10.06 -14.16 -1.94
C GLU A 226 10.82 -13.67 -3.18
N TYR A 227 10.12 -12.95 -4.07
CA TYR A 227 10.71 -12.38 -5.26
C TYR A 227 11.76 -11.32 -4.90
N HIS A 228 11.41 -10.38 -3.99
CA HIS A 228 12.32 -9.33 -3.54
C HIS A 228 13.52 -9.86 -2.76
N SER A 229 13.35 -10.87 -1.92
CA SER A 229 14.45 -11.50 -1.20
C SER A 229 15.48 -12.11 -2.16
N LYS A 230 15.03 -12.73 -3.27
CA LYS A 230 15.92 -13.23 -4.33
C LYS A 230 16.60 -12.08 -5.08
N GLN A 231 15.86 -11.01 -5.39
CA GLN A 231 16.43 -9.80 -6.01
C GLN A 231 17.48 -9.14 -5.12
N LEU A 232 17.22 -9.01 -3.81
CA LEU A 232 18.18 -8.45 -2.85
C LEU A 232 19.51 -9.19 -2.91
N ILE A 233 19.48 -10.52 -2.85
CA ILE A 233 20.71 -11.34 -2.98
C ILE A 233 21.42 -11.03 -4.31
N GLY A 234 20.66 -10.98 -5.43
CA GLY A 234 21.20 -10.68 -6.76
C GLY A 234 21.86 -9.29 -6.82
N ILE A 235 21.23 -8.27 -6.27
CA ILE A 235 21.75 -6.89 -6.24
C ILE A 235 23.02 -6.82 -5.41
N LEU A 236 22.98 -7.35 -4.19
CA LEU A 236 24.15 -7.32 -3.27
C LEU A 236 25.35 -8.10 -3.86
N LYS A 237 25.07 -9.25 -4.50
CA LYS A 237 26.10 -10.02 -5.20
C LYS A 237 26.73 -9.22 -6.34
N ALA A 238 25.90 -8.60 -7.19
CA ALA A 238 26.39 -7.79 -8.30
C ALA A 238 27.21 -6.57 -7.80
N GLU A 239 26.78 -5.90 -6.73
CA GLU A 239 27.52 -4.80 -6.12
C GLU A 239 28.90 -5.26 -5.61
N LEU A 240 28.97 -6.40 -4.91
CA LEU A 240 30.24 -6.95 -4.41
C LEU A 240 31.15 -7.41 -5.56
N GLU A 241 30.61 -8.02 -6.61
CA GLU A 241 31.38 -8.45 -7.79
C GLU A 241 31.94 -7.25 -8.54
N LEU A 242 31.19 -6.15 -8.69
CA LEU A 242 31.67 -4.91 -9.28
C LEU A 242 32.77 -4.26 -8.44
N GLU A 243 32.55 -4.14 -7.11
CA GLU A 243 33.57 -3.63 -6.19
C GLU A 243 34.85 -4.45 -6.28
N LYS A 244 34.73 -5.78 -6.32
CA LYS A 244 35.86 -6.69 -6.46
C LYS A 244 36.61 -6.48 -7.77
N SER A 245 35.88 -6.31 -8.90
CA SER A 245 36.47 -6.03 -10.20
C SER A 245 37.29 -4.73 -10.17
N ASP A 246 36.73 -3.64 -9.62
CA ASP A 246 37.37 -2.36 -9.50
C ASP A 246 38.64 -2.42 -8.60
N LEU A 247 38.56 -3.21 -7.53
CA LEU A 247 39.69 -3.43 -6.64
C LEU A 247 40.80 -4.25 -7.30
N ILE A 248 40.44 -5.23 -8.13
CA ILE A 248 41.41 -6.02 -8.92
C ILE A 248 42.15 -5.14 -9.94
N ASP A 249 41.41 -4.28 -10.67
CA ASP A 249 42.03 -3.34 -11.60
C ASP A 249 42.91 -2.33 -10.88
N LYS A 250 42.47 -1.80 -9.75
CA LYS A 250 43.27 -0.91 -8.91
C LYS A 250 44.50 -1.62 -8.36
N LEU A 251 44.39 -2.87 -7.93
CA LEU A 251 45.50 -3.70 -7.48
C LEU A 251 46.52 -3.89 -8.58
N HIS A 252 46.07 -4.21 -9.80
CA HIS A 252 46.93 -4.34 -10.97
C HIS A 252 47.76 -3.05 -11.22
N LEU A 253 47.07 -1.89 -11.29
CA LEU A 253 47.76 -0.60 -11.49
C LEU A 253 48.74 -0.29 -10.37
N ARG A 254 48.41 -0.54 -9.10
CA ARG A 254 49.31 -0.32 -7.97
C ARG A 254 50.52 -1.26 -7.99
N THR A 255 50.36 -2.47 -8.48
CA THR A 255 51.44 -3.43 -8.67
C THR A 255 52.37 -2.99 -9.81
N LEU A 256 51.82 -2.51 -10.91
CA LEU A 256 52.58 -1.95 -12.03
C LEU A 256 53.38 -0.72 -11.57
N GLU A 257 52.75 0.24 -10.87
CA GLU A 257 53.43 1.44 -10.33
C GLU A 257 54.61 1.04 -9.41
N ARG A 258 54.40 0.08 -8.50
CA ARG A 258 55.41 -0.43 -7.61
C ARG A 258 56.65 -0.98 -8.38
N ILE A 259 56.38 -1.91 -9.29
CA ILE A 259 57.45 -2.54 -10.08
C ILE A 259 58.16 -1.50 -10.95
N PHE A 260 57.43 -0.58 -11.59
CA PHE A 260 57.98 0.48 -12.44
C PHE A 260 58.95 1.37 -11.67
N ILE A 261 58.65 1.69 -10.41
CA ILE A 261 59.47 2.57 -9.55
C ILE A 261 60.57 1.78 -8.86
N GLU A 262 60.29 0.65 -8.20
CA GLU A 262 61.30 -0.12 -7.43
C GLU A 262 62.38 -0.68 -8.32
N GLU A 263 61.98 -1.23 -9.50
CA GLU A 263 62.89 -1.82 -10.49
C GLU A 263 63.48 -0.80 -11.48
N ARG A 264 63.15 0.48 -11.24
CA ARG A 264 63.67 1.62 -12.02
C ARG A 264 63.43 1.46 -13.52
N ILE A 265 62.31 0.88 -13.95
CA ILE A 265 61.97 0.68 -15.37
C ILE A 265 61.94 2.03 -16.09
N TYR A 266 61.51 3.10 -15.41
CA TYR A 266 61.55 4.48 -15.93
C TYR A 266 62.93 4.93 -16.41
N LYS A 267 64.05 4.38 -15.91
CA LYS A 267 65.39 4.70 -16.39
C LYS A 267 65.71 4.05 -17.74
N LYS A 268 65.06 2.96 -18.07
CA LYS A 268 65.27 2.24 -19.35
C LYS A 268 64.69 2.98 -20.54
N ILE A 269 63.77 3.92 -20.33
CA ILE A 269 63.13 4.73 -21.38
C ILE A 269 63.85 6.06 -21.65
N GLU A 270 64.80 6.48 -20.81
CA GLU A 270 65.53 7.76 -20.95
C GLU A 270 66.30 7.89 -22.27
N GLN A 271 66.64 6.75 -22.87
CA GLN A 271 67.43 6.72 -24.11
C GLN A 271 66.59 6.52 -25.37
N GLU A 272 65.33 6.24 -25.23
CA GLU A 272 64.44 5.95 -26.34
C GLU A 272 63.91 7.24 -26.98
N LYS A 273 63.89 7.28 -28.33
CA LYS A 273 63.54 8.51 -29.09
C LYS A 273 62.15 8.48 -29.71
N THR A 274 61.50 7.33 -29.73
CA THR A 274 60.18 7.17 -30.34
C THR A 274 59.22 6.55 -29.33
N GLU A 275 57.93 6.88 -29.43
CA GLU A 275 56.85 6.37 -28.57
C GLU A 275 56.78 4.83 -28.62
N GLU A 276 56.92 4.25 -29.79
CA GLU A 276 56.93 2.79 -29.95
C GLU A 276 58.12 2.10 -29.27
N ALA A 277 59.31 2.75 -29.27
CA ALA A 277 60.47 2.25 -28.59
C ALA A 277 60.32 2.35 -27.08
N VAL A 278 59.76 3.45 -26.57
CA VAL A 278 59.39 3.63 -25.16
C VAL A 278 58.42 2.54 -24.69
N ASN A 279 57.33 2.29 -25.43
CA ASN A 279 56.36 1.27 -25.09
C ASN A 279 57.00 -0.13 -25.06
N LYS A 280 57.83 -0.48 -26.04
CA LYS A 280 58.57 -1.74 -26.06
C LYS A 280 59.57 -1.86 -24.91
N ALA A 281 60.26 -0.78 -24.53
CA ALA A 281 61.18 -0.78 -23.41
C ALA A 281 60.45 -1.00 -22.07
N VAL A 282 59.29 -0.36 -21.87
CA VAL A 282 58.43 -0.58 -20.70
C VAL A 282 57.99 -2.06 -20.64
N LEU A 283 57.38 -2.59 -21.70
CA LEU A 283 56.95 -3.99 -21.73
C LEU A 283 58.08 -4.96 -21.46
N LYS A 284 59.26 -4.75 -22.08
CA LYS A 284 60.50 -5.55 -21.83
C LYS A 284 60.93 -5.45 -20.38
N GLY A 285 60.77 -4.29 -19.75
CA GLY A 285 61.09 -4.09 -18.32
C GLY A 285 60.27 -4.92 -17.37
N PHE A 286 59.03 -5.24 -17.76
CA PHE A 286 58.09 -6.05 -16.95
C PHE A 286 58.19 -7.56 -17.21
N VAL A 287 58.90 -8.02 -18.22
CA VAL A 287 59.02 -9.46 -18.55
C VAL A 287 59.43 -10.32 -17.34
N PRO A 288 60.41 -9.92 -16.48
CA PRO A 288 60.81 -10.70 -15.31
C PRO A 288 59.70 -10.84 -14.24
N PHE A 289 58.72 -9.95 -14.25
CA PHE A 289 57.70 -9.81 -13.20
C PHE A 289 56.30 -10.28 -13.66
N LYS A 290 56.22 -11.01 -14.76
CA LYS A 290 54.92 -11.49 -15.33
C LYS A 290 54.06 -12.27 -14.35
N ASP A 291 54.70 -13.04 -13.46
CA ASP A 291 54.02 -13.85 -12.45
C ASP A 291 53.40 -13.04 -11.31
N GLU A 292 53.86 -11.78 -11.14
CA GLU A 292 53.26 -10.85 -10.18
C GLU A 292 52.08 -10.08 -10.73
N LEU A 293 51.88 -10.12 -12.06
CA LEU A 293 50.80 -9.36 -12.73
C LEU A 293 49.49 -10.15 -12.77
N ILE A 294 48.42 -9.47 -12.49
CA ILE A 294 47.06 -10.09 -12.49
C ILE A 294 46.56 -10.34 -13.91
N ARG A 295 46.90 -9.43 -14.85
CA ARG A 295 46.53 -9.51 -16.27
C ARG A 295 47.67 -8.98 -17.15
N PRO A 296 47.67 -9.25 -18.47
CA PRO A 296 48.60 -8.64 -19.41
C PRO A 296 48.53 -7.10 -19.37
N ILE A 297 49.67 -6.46 -19.59
CA ILE A 297 49.77 -5.00 -19.64
C ILE A 297 49.16 -4.48 -20.92
N THR A 298 48.26 -3.51 -20.81
CA THR A 298 47.60 -2.82 -21.93
C THR A 298 48.33 -1.50 -22.27
N GLN A 299 47.95 -0.89 -23.41
CA GLN A 299 48.49 0.45 -23.76
C GLN A 299 48.06 1.50 -22.71
N ASP A 300 46.82 1.44 -22.23
CA ASP A 300 46.37 2.36 -21.17
C ASP A 300 47.16 2.25 -19.87
N ASP A 301 47.60 1.04 -19.53
CA ASP A 301 48.49 0.83 -18.38
C ASP A 301 49.85 1.49 -18.59
N ILE A 302 50.44 1.40 -19.79
CA ILE A 302 51.71 2.06 -20.14
C ILE A 302 51.53 3.58 -20.06
N ASP A 303 50.47 4.12 -20.66
CA ASP A 303 50.18 5.54 -20.64
C ASP A 303 49.99 6.06 -19.21
N HIS A 304 49.36 5.26 -18.35
CA HIS A 304 49.26 5.57 -16.92
C HIS A 304 50.59 5.64 -16.23
N LEU A 305 51.48 4.67 -16.48
CA LEU A 305 52.82 4.62 -15.90
C LEU A 305 53.69 5.82 -16.33
N LEU A 306 53.61 6.20 -17.61
CA LEU A 306 54.37 7.33 -18.17
C LEU A 306 53.91 8.70 -17.65
N ARG A 307 52.68 8.79 -17.15
CA ARG A 307 52.11 10.01 -16.51
C ARG A 307 52.47 10.15 -15.04
N ILE A 308 53.21 9.19 -14.43
CA ILE A 308 53.58 9.27 -13.02
C ILE A 308 54.55 10.44 -12.80
N PRO A 309 54.22 11.44 -11.95
CA PRO A 309 55.11 12.56 -11.67
C PRO A 309 56.38 12.10 -10.96
N ILE A 310 57.55 12.68 -11.32
CA ILE A 310 58.86 12.36 -10.72
C ILE A 310 58.84 12.47 -9.20
N ARG A 311 58.08 13.43 -8.64
CA ARG A 311 57.94 13.60 -7.17
C ARG A 311 57.28 12.39 -6.46
N ARG A 312 56.57 11.51 -7.18
CA ARG A 312 55.99 10.25 -6.65
C ARG A 312 57.01 9.12 -6.53
N ILE A 313 58.23 9.30 -7.03
CA ILE A 313 59.31 8.30 -6.96
C ILE A 313 60.07 8.38 -5.62
N SER A 314 59.42 8.86 -4.57
CA SER A 314 59.99 8.95 -3.22
C SER A 314 59.74 7.67 -2.40
N LEU A 315 60.62 7.39 -1.41
CA LEU A 315 60.41 6.27 -0.47
C LEU A 315 59.08 6.36 0.28
N TYR A 316 58.60 7.57 0.54
CA TYR A 316 57.30 7.79 1.18
C TYR A 316 56.13 7.29 0.31
N ASP A 317 56.15 7.61 -0.98
CA ASP A 317 55.14 7.18 -1.93
C ASP A 317 55.14 5.65 -2.13
N ILE A 318 56.32 5.02 -2.11
CA ILE A 318 56.46 3.56 -2.17
C ILE A 318 55.82 2.89 -0.95
N ASN A 319 56.09 3.39 0.26
CA ASN A 319 55.47 2.85 1.47
C ASN A 319 53.97 3.02 1.49
N LYS A 320 53.47 4.15 1.03
CA LYS A 320 52.01 4.38 0.87
C LYS A 320 51.41 3.41 -0.13
N ASN A 321 52.06 3.17 -1.27
CA ASN A 321 51.58 2.18 -2.25
C ASN A 321 51.50 0.79 -1.64
N ARG A 322 52.46 0.32 -0.86
CA ARG A 322 52.43 -0.97 -0.17
C ARG A 322 51.26 -1.07 0.84
N GLN A 323 50.99 0.01 1.56
CA GLN A 323 49.85 0.06 2.48
C GLN A 323 48.53 -0.05 1.71
N GLU A 324 48.36 0.68 0.59
CA GLU A 324 47.21 0.62 -0.27
C GLU A 324 46.98 -0.79 -0.86
N VAL A 325 48.02 -1.43 -1.37
CA VAL A 325 48.02 -2.81 -1.88
C VAL A 325 47.53 -3.80 -0.80
N THR A 326 48.06 -3.63 0.43
CA THR A 326 47.63 -4.48 1.55
C THR A 326 46.16 -4.27 1.89
N ALA A 327 45.69 -3.03 1.93
CA ALA A 327 44.32 -2.68 2.20
C ALA A 327 43.37 -3.26 1.12
N ILE A 328 43.74 -3.13 -0.17
CA ILE A 328 42.99 -3.69 -1.30
C ILE A 328 42.88 -5.22 -1.17
N ASN A 329 43.99 -5.91 -0.91
CA ASN A 329 43.99 -7.37 -0.76
C ASN A 329 43.10 -7.83 0.41
N ASN A 330 43.15 -7.10 1.54
CA ASN A 330 42.29 -7.40 2.68
C ASN A 330 40.81 -7.23 2.33
N ARG A 331 40.46 -6.14 1.60
CA ARG A 331 39.09 -5.91 1.15
C ARG A 331 38.60 -6.97 0.17
N ILE A 332 39.46 -7.40 -0.78
CA ILE A 332 39.14 -8.51 -1.71
C ILE A 332 38.85 -9.82 -0.93
N LYS A 333 39.72 -10.12 0.10
CA LYS A 333 39.47 -11.29 0.96
C LYS A 333 38.13 -11.20 1.70
N GLU A 334 37.81 -10.02 2.22
CA GLU A 334 36.52 -9.76 2.89
C GLU A 334 35.36 -9.95 1.91
N ILE A 335 35.42 -9.36 0.71
CA ILE A 335 34.37 -9.52 -0.32
C ILE A 335 34.19 -11.00 -0.69
N ASN A 336 35.27 -11.76 -0.86
CA ASN A 336 35.18 -13.19 -1.13
C ASN A 336 34.49 -13.97 0.00
N LYS A 337 34.69 -13.55 1.26
CA LYS A 337 33.99 -14.12 2.41
C LYS A 337 32.50 -13.77 2.38
N LEU A 338 32.14 -12.50 2.09
CA LEU A 338 30.76 -12.05 1.97
C LEU A 338 30.02 -12.77 0.84
N LEU A 339 30.69 -12.96 -0.32
CA LEU A 339 30.12 -13.70 -1.45
C LEU A 339 29.85 -15.18 -1.13
N LYS A 340 30.66 -15.81 -0.29
CA LYS A 340 30.44 -17.18 0.19
C LYS A 340 29.26 -17.28 1.15
N HIS A 341 28.99 -16.21 1.92
CA HIS A 341 27.94 -16.12 2.93
C HIS A 341 26.97 -15.00 2.59
N ILE A 342 26.47 -15.02 1.33
CA ILE A 342 25.68 -13.90 0.78
C ILE A 342 24.35 -13.73 1.49
N VAL A 343 23.75 -14.82 1.99
CA VAL A 343 22.47 -14.76 2.72
C VAL A 343 22.64 -14.06 4.06
N GLU A 344 23.67 -14.44 4.82
CA GLU A 344 23.99 -13.78 6.10
C GLU A 344 24.36 -12.31 5.88
N TYR A 345 25.06 -12.00 4.79
CA TYR A 345 25.34 -10.62 4.41
C TYR A 345 24.05 -9.85 4.10
N ALA A 346 23.10 -10.43 3.36
CA ALA A 346 21.83 -9.81 3.08
C ALA A 346 21.02 -9.52 4.36
N ILE A 347 20.99 -10.48 5.31
CA ILE A 347 20.35 -10.28 6.61
C ILE A 347 21.03 -9.13 7.38
N SER A 348 22.35 -9.12 7.43
CA SER A 348 23.11 -8.03 8.09
C SER A 348 22.87 -6.67 7.43
N TYR A 349 22.68 -6.66 6.12
CA TYR A 349 22.33 -5.45 5.36
C TYR A 349 20.96 -4.91 5.76
N LEU A 350 19.95 -5.77 5.84
CA LEU A 350 18.60 -5.44 6.31
C LEU A 350 18.62 -4.91 7.75
N ASP A 351 19.40 -5.53 8.65
CA ASP A 351 19.61 -5.03 10.02
C ASP A 351 20.24 -3.64 10.03
N GLY A 352 21.15 -3.38 9.08
CA GLY A 352 21.78 -2.06 8.90
C GLY A 352 20.78 -0.98 8.45
N ILE A 353 19.83 -1.32 7.57
CA ILE A 353 18.73 -0.42 7.17
C ILE A 353 17.83 -0.14 8.36
N GLU A 354 17.38 -1.19 9.05
CA GLU A 354 16.47 -1.07 10.18
C GLU A 354 16.99 -0.15 11.28
N LYS A 355 18.27 -0.25 11.61
CA LYS A 355 18.92 0.64 12.59
C LYS A 355 18.96 2.13 12.21
N LYS A 356 18.77 2.44 10.92
CA LYS A 356 18.72 3.82 10.41
C LYS A 356 17.31 4.39 10.39
N LEU A 357 16.28 3.55 10.63
CA LEU A 357 14.90 3.98 10.72
C LEU A 357 14.64 4.68 12.05
N ASP A 358 13.80 5.71 12.00
CA ASP A 358 13.32 6.38 13.21
C ASP A 358 12.21 5.53 13.84
N GLY A 359 12.51 4.93 15.00
CA GLY A 359 11.61 3.99 15.67
C GLY A 359 10.27 4.58 16.12
N GLU A 360 10.13 5.91 16.25
CA GLU A 360 8.84 6.52 16.60
C GLU A 360 7.93 6.69 15.38
N THR A 361 8.46 7.20 14.26
CA THR A 361 7.69 7.47 13.03
C THR A 361 7.38 6.22 12.22
N THR A 362 8.04 5.10 12.50
CA THR A 362 7.91 3.85 11.76
C THR A 362 7.25 2.71 12.54
N LYS A 363 6.70 2.99 13.73
CA LYS A 363 5.88 2.03 14.50
C LYS A 363 4.62 1.64 13.75
N ARG A 364 4.11 0.45 14.04
CA ARG A 364 2.77 0.07 13.58
C ARG A 364 1.72 1.00 14.18
N HIS A 365 0.88 1.55 13.33
CA HIS A 365 -0.20 2.46 13.72
C HIS A 365 -1.54 1.74 13.84
N THR A 366 -1.82 0.78 12.96
CA THR A 366 -3.11 0.12 12.86
C THR A 366 -3.22 -1.04 13.85
N THR A 367 -4.34 -1.15 14.56
CA THR A 367 -4.61 -2.24 15.50
C THR A 367 -5.38 -3.36 14.81
N ILE A 368 -4.82 -4.58 14.82
CA ILE A 368 -5.49 -5.76 14.27
C ILE A 368 -6.48 -6.29 15.32
N THR A 369 -7.72 -6.50 14.93
CA THR A 369 -8.78 -7.02 15.81
C THR A 369 -9.81 -7.82 14.99
N ASN A 370 -10.53 -8.71 15.65
CA ASN A 370 -11.67 -9.38 15.02
C ASN A 370 -12.88 -8.44 15.07
N ILE A 371 -13.44 -8.16 13.93
CA ILE A 371 -14.59 -7.28 13.79
C ILE A 371 -15.83 -8.11 13.51
N ASN A 372 -16.73 -8.19 14.49
CA ASN A 372 -18.05 -8.79 14.25
C ASN A 372 -18.88 -7.86 13.35
N ALA A 373 -19.44 -8.42 12.28
CA ALA A 373 -20.34 -7.69 11.42
C ALA A 373 -21.54 -7.17 12.23
N VAL A 374 -21.79 -5.87 12.16
CA VAL A 374 -22.95 -5.26 12.80
C VAL A 374 -24.20 -5.62 11.97
N ASP A 375 -25.10 -6.45 12.53
CA ASP A 375 -26.36 -6.71 11.87
C ASP A 375 -27.26 -5.47 11.97
N VAL A 376 -27.41 -4.78 10.85
CA VAL A 376 -28.23 -3.57 10.71
C VAL A 376 -29.64 -3.75 11.25
N LYS A 377 -30.19 -4.99 11.20
CA LYS A 377 -31.53 -5.30 11.70
C LYS A 377 -31.62 -5.28 13.23
N THR A 378 -30.52 -5.58 13.92
CA THR A 378 -30.49 -5.60 15.39
C THR A 378 -30.28 -4.21 15.99
N VAL A 379 -29.67 -3.29 15.24
CA VAL A 379 -29.33 -1.93 15.70
C VAL A 379 -30.54 -1.00 15.69
N THR A 380 -31.58 -1.29 14.88
CA THR A 380 -32.74 -0.44 14.77
C THR A 380 -33.98 -1.11 15.37
N LYS A 381 -34.43 -0.62 16.52
CA LYS A 381 -35.74 -1.03 17.09
C LYS A 381 -36.85 -0.58 16.17
N ARG A 382 -37.83 -1.46 15.91
CA ARG A 382 -39.06 -1.17 15.16
C ARG A 382 -40.01 -0.34 16.02
N ASP A 383 -39.76 0.95 16.12
CA ASP A 383 -40.52 1.86 16.99
C ASP A 383 -41.47 2.78 16.21
N LEU A 384 -41.26 2.94 14.90
CA LEU A 384 -42.04 3.87 14.08
C LEU A 384 -43.34 3.24 13.61
N PRO A 385 -44.52 3.81 13.94
CA PRO A 385 -45.77 3.29 13.50
C PRO A 385 -46.01 3.56 11.99
N LEU A 386 -46.10 2.52 11.17
CA LEU A 386 -46.54 2.66 9.77
C LEU A 386 -48.05 2.74 9.73
N LYS A 387 -48.59 3.87 9.26
CA LYS A 387 -50.02 4.16 9.20
C LYS A 387 -50.49 4.21 7.77
N TYR A 388 -51.72 3.75 7.57
CA TYR A 388 -52.43 3.90 6.31
C TYR A 388 -53.77 4.60 6.54
N ASP A 389 -54.02 5.68 5.82
CA ASP A 389 -55.27 6.37 5.79
C ASP A 389 -56.04 6.06 4.50
N ALA A 390 -57.11 5.29 4.62
CA ALA A 390 -57.93 4.88 3.50
C ALA A 390 -58.69 6.03 2.82
N LYS A 391 -58.91 7.16 3.53
CA LYS A 391 -59.62 8.34 2.97
C LYS A 391 -58.67 9.13 2.06
N SER A 392 -57.48 9.42 2.51
CA SER A 392 -56.49 10.16 1.73
C SER A 392 -55.67 9.25 0.81
N GLY A 393 -55.68 7.91 0.98
CA GLY A 393 -54.88 6.96 0.24
C GLY A 393 -53.36 7.03 0.53
N ASN A 394 -52.97 7.59 1.67
CA ASN A 394 -51.58 7.74 2.05
C ASN A 394 -51.09 6.66 3.01
N LEU A 395 -49.91 6.12 2.74
CA LEU A 395 -49.16 5.18 3.57
C LEU A 395 -47.88 5.86 4.06
N GLY A 396 -47.55 5.75 5.34
CA GLY A 396 -46.27 6.31 5.84
C GLY A 396 -46.22 6.48 7.36
N ILE A 397 -45.05 6.84 7.85
CA ILE A 397 -44.82 7.06 9.29
C ILE A 397 -45.28 8.45 9.75
N GLU A 398 -45.37 9.43 8.85
CA GLU A 398 -45.82 10.81 9.11
C GLU A 398 -47.28 11.05 8.68
N VAL A 399 -48.05 10.00 8.48
CA VAL A 399 -49.50 10.12 8.17
C VAL A 399 -50.26 10.49 9.44
N SER A 400 -50.90 11.65 9.44
CA SER A 400 -51.59 12.24 10.60
C SER A 400 -52.89 11.57 10.99
N GLY A 401 -53.41 10.68 10.19
CA GLY A 401 -54.64 9.91 10.43
C GLY A 401 -54.52 8.47 9.96
N GLY A 402 -55.57 7.69 10.07
CA GLY A 402 -55.60 6.33 9.57
C GLY A 402 -55.27 5.24 10.59
N GLN A 403 -55.23 4.02 10.12
CA GLN A 403 -54.96 2.83 10.93
C GLN A 403 -53.45 2.54 10.98
N GLU A 404 -52.91 2.29 12.18
CA GLU A 404 -51.57 1.71 12.33
C GLU A 404 -51.62 0.24 11.84
N LEU A 405 -50.73 -0.09 10.91
CA LEU A 405 -50.62 -1.44 10.36
C LEU A 405 -49.66 -2.29 11.19
N PHE A 406 -48.44 -1.81 11.37
CA PHE A 406 -47.39 -2.42 12.17
C PHE A 406 -46.29 -1.41 12.43
N LYS A 407 -45.34 -1.74 13.32
CA LYS A 407 -44.15 -0.91 13.59
C LYS A 407 -43.02 -1.29 12.65
N VAL A 408 -42.29 -0.28 12.18
CA VAL A 408 -41.22 -0.40 11.21
C VAL A 408 -39.97 0.34 11.70
N THR A 409 -38.83 0.02 11.08
CA THR A 409 -37.63 0.85 11.11
C THR A 409 -37.60 1.76 9.88
N PRO A 410 -36.78 2.82 9.84
CA PRO A 410 -36.57 3.63 8.62
C PRO A 410 -36.02 2.81 7.42
N TYR A 411 -35.48 1.62 7.67
CA TYR A 411 -34.76 0.77 6.70
C TYR A 411 -35.54 -0.46 6.25
N ASP A 412 -36.67 -0.72 6.86
CA ASP A 412 -37.49 -1.82 6.43
C ASP A 412 -37.98 -1.57 4.99
N LYS A 413 -37.95 -2.59 4.17
CA LYS A 413 -38.57 -2.59 2.85
C LYS A 413 -39.99 -3.02 2.99
N ILE A 414 -40.92 -2.21 2.47
CA ILE A 414 -42.37 -2.39 2.58
C ILE A 414 -42.93 -2.79 1.24
N LEU A 415 -43.54 -3.96 1.20
CA LEU A 415 -44.36 -4.40 0.09
C LEU A 415 -45.80 -3.92 0.31
N PHE A 416 -46.42 -3.33 -0.70
CA PHE A 416 -47.82 -3.04 -0.70
C PHE A 416 -48.48 -3.44 -2.02
N VAL A 417 -49.75 -3.92 -1.92
CA VAL A 417 -50.56 -4.37 -3.06
C VAL A 417 -51.80 -3.50 -3.14
N ARG A 418 -51.99 -2.87 -4.29
CA ARG A 418 -53.15 -2.02 -4.59
C ARG A 418 -54.35 -2.84 -5.05
N LYS A 419 -55.55 -2.24 -5.07
CA LYS A 419 -56.77 -2.88 -5.61
C LYS A 419 -56.61 -3.37 -7.05
N SER A 420 -55.85 -2.67 -7.84
CA SER A 420 -55.56 -3.04 -9.24
C SER A 420 -54.78 -4.35 -9.40
N GLY A 421 -54.26 -4.94 -8.30
CA GLY A 421 -53.39 -6.10 -8.32
C GLY A 421 -51.92 -5.75 -8.51
N ILE A 422 -51.57 -4.46 -8.75
CA ILE A 422 -50.20 -3.99 -8.85
C ILE A 422 -49.58 -3.98 -7.46
N PHE A 423 -48.44 -4.62 -7.31
CA PHE A 423 -47.60 -4.52 -6.11
C PHE A 423 -46.41 -3.61 -6.36
N SER A 424 -45.93 -2.98 -5.31
CA SER A 424 -44.72 -2.18 -5.31
C SER A 424 -43.96 -2.41 -4.01
N VAL A 425 -42.64 -2.24 -4.06
CA VAL A 425 -41.77 -2.26 -2.89
C VAL A 425 -41.10 -0.92 -2.79
N CYS A 426 -41.00 -0.38 -1.59
CA CYS A 426 -40.28 0.85 -1.29
C CYS A 426 -39.59 0.73 0.08
N GLU A 427 -38.61 1.58 0.38
CA GLU A 427 -38.18 1.81 1.76
C GLU A 427 -39.32 2.40 2.58
N THR A 428 -39.23 2.34 3.91
CA THR A 428 -40.25 2.89 4.81
C THR A 428 -40.59 4.34 4.43
N PRO A 429 -41.80 4.63 3.89
CA PRO A 429 -42.10 5.97 3.39
C PRO A 429 -42.48 6.89 4.54
N LYS A 430 -42.08 8.16 4.45
CA LYS A 430 -42.58 9.22 5.33
C LYS A 430 -44.05 9.45 5.05
N LYS A 431 -44.43 9.68 3.80
CA LYS A 431 -45.79 9.81 3.30
C LYS A 431 -45.81 9.49 1.80
N LEU A 432 -46.46 8.40 1.42
CA LEU A 432 -46.54 7.92 0.03
C LEU A 432 -48.01 7.70 -0.34
N PHE A 433 -48.41 8.27 -1.47
CA PHE A 433 -49.73 8.00 -2.00
C PHE A 433 -49.80 6.63 -2.67
N VAL A 434 -50.60 5.71 -2.09
CA VAL A 434 -50.74 4.33 -2.59
C VAL A 434 -52.13 4.06 -3.11
N GLY A 435 -53.08 5.00 -2.93
CA GLY A 435 -54.49 4.91 -3.33
C GLY A 435 -55.42 4.48 -2.20
N PRO A 436 -56.74 4.72 -2.36
CA PRO A 436 -57.74 4.55 -1.27
C PRO A 436 -58.11 3.11 -0.95
N GLN A 437 -57.61 2.13 -1.67
CA GLN A 437 -57.95 0.71 -1.46
C GLN A 437 -56.70 -0.17 -1.47
N LEU A 438 -55.92 -0.07 -0.40
CA LEU A 438 -54.82 -0.96 -0.14
C LEU A 438 -55.30 -2.36 0.19
N ARG A 439 -54.75 -3.40 -0.48
CA ARG A 439 -55.16 -4.80 -0.29
C ARG A 439 -54.24 -5.54 0.65
N HIS A 440 -52.95 -5.25 0.60
CA HIS A 440 -51.94 -5.85 1.47
C HIS A 440 -50.80 -4.85 1.71
N CYS A 441 -50.25 -4.88 2.91
CA CYS A 441 -49.03 -4.19 3.26
C CYS A 441 -48.27 -5.08 4.25
N GLY A 442 -46.97 -5.27 3.99
CA GLY A 442 -46.11 -6.12 4.82
C GLY A 442 -44.63 -5.90 4.53
N PHE A 443 -43.75 -6.56 5.26
CA PHE A 443 -42.32 -6.50 5.03
C PHE A 443 -41.92 -7.20 3.72
N ALA A 444 -40.99 -6.63 2.98
CA ALA A 444 -40.47 -7.17 1.73
C ALA A 444 -39.17 -7.96 1.90
N ASP A 445 -38.80 -8.37 3.12
CA ASP A 445 -37.68 -9.25 3.33
C ASP A 445 -37.97 -10.69 2.87
N LYS A 446 -36.92 -11.46 2.56
CA LYS A 446 -37.01 -12.80 1.99
C LYS A 446 -37.81 -13.77 2.88
N GLU A 447 -37.70 -13.65 4.19
CA GLU A 447 -38.41 -14.50 5.15
C GLU A 447 -39.89 -14.18 5.19
N SER A 448 -40.25 -12.90 5.30
CA SER A 448 -41.64 -12.43 5.31
C SER A 448 -42.37 -12.77 4.00
N LEU A 449 -41.69 -12.52 2.85
CA LEU A 449 -42.29 -12.87 1.53
C LEU A 449 -42.51 -14.38 1.34
N SER A 450 -41.67 -15.22 1.90
CA SER A 450 -41.82 -16.69 1.79
C SER A 450 -43.05 -17.22 2.49
N LYS A 451 -43.53 -16.51 3.52
CA LYS A 451 -44.72 -16.89 4.33
C LYS A 451 -46.03 -16.42 3.72
N VAL A 452 -46.04 -15.47 2.78
CA VAL A 452 -47.24 -14.88 2.20
C VAL A 452 -47.58 -15.57 0.90
N LEU A 453 -48.82 -16.14 0.85
CA LEU A 453 -49.39 -16.73 -0.36
C LEU A 453 -50.56 -15.88 -0.82
N PHE A 454 -50.45 -15.31 -2.00
CA PHE A 454 -51.53 -14.53 -2.62
C PHE A 454 -52.44 -15.44 -3.41
N THR A 455 -53.78 -15.35 -3.13
CA THR A 455 -54.83 -15.96 -3.94
C THR A 455 -55.53 -14.83 -4.65
N ILE A 456 -55.43 -14.79 -5.97
CA ILE A 456 -55.95 -13.74 -6.81
C ILE A 456 -57.12 -14.30 -7.61
N LEU A 457 -58.30 -13.71 -7.45
CA LEU A 457 -59.46 -13.96 -8.28
C LEU A 457 -59.59 -12.81 -9.27
N TYR A 458 -59.53 -13.09 -10.55
CA TYR A 458 -59.64 -12.08 -11.59
C TYR A 458 -60.51 -12.55 -12.75
N ARG A 459 -61.08 -11.60 -13.48
CA ARG A 459 -61.82 -11.83 -14.70
C ARG A 459 -60.94 -11.39 -15.89
N ASP A 460 -60.81 -12.28 -16.84
CA ASP A 460 -60.13 -11.98 -18.07
C ASP A 460 -60.94 -10.97 -18.89
N PRO A 461 -60.37 -9.85 -19.35
CA PRO A 461 -61.12 -8.81 -20.06
C PRO A 461 -61.60 -9.24 -21.45
N GLU A 462 -60.94 -10.21 -22.09
CA GLU A 462 -61.28 -10.68 -23.44
C GLU A 462 -62.28 -11.79 -23.38
N THR A 463 -62.05 -12.82 -22.57
CA THR A 463 -62.89 -14.02 -22.51
C THR A 463 -64.02 -13.92 -21.51
N GLN A 464 -63.97 -12.91 -20.61
CA GLN A 464 -64.93 -12.72 -19.51
C GLN A 464 -65.00 -13.89 -18.49
N PHE A 465 -64.14 -14.90 -18.64
CA PHE A 465 -64.03 -15.98 -17.67
C PHE A 465 -63.33 -15.53 -16.36
N VAL A 466 -63.75 -16.17 -15.27
CA VAL A 466 -63.18 -15.92 -13.94
C VAL A 466 -62.14 -16.95 -13.67
N TYR A 467 -60.94 -16.45 -13.32
CA TYR A 467 -59.79 -17.28 -13.00
C TYR A 467 -59.35 -17.08 -11.55
N ILE A 468 -58.78 -18.14 -10.96
CA ILE A 468 -58.12 -18.11 -9.67
C ILE A 468 -56.66 -18.46 -9.84
N LYS A 469 -55.77 -17.64 -9.29
CA LYS A 469 -54.32 -17.86 -9.34
C LYS A 469 -53.74 -17.79 -7.93
N ARG A 470 -52.89 -18.76 -7.59
CA ARG A 470 -52.10 -18.73 -6.37
C ARG A 470 -50.64 -18.43 -6.72
N CYS A 471 -50.04 -17.42 -6.08
CA CYS A 471 -48.64 -17.04 -6.33
C CYS A 471 -47.98 -16.50 -5.07
N LYS A 472 -46.64 -16.57 -5.06
CA LYS A 472 -45.78 -15.90 -4.09
C LYS A 472 -44.94 -14.88 -4.82
N ILE A 473 -44.63 -13.76 -4.19
CA ILE A 473 -43.67 -12.78 -4.69
C ILE A 473 -42.26 -13.25 -4.25
N GLN A 474 -41.45 -13.67 -5.23
CA GLN A 474 -40.11 -14.21 -4.97
C GLN A 474 -39.01 -13.19 -5.22
N ALA A 475 -39.25 -12.22 -6.11
CA ALA A 475 -38.32 -11.16 -6.45
C ALA A 475 -39.06 -9.87 -6.81
N PHE A 476 -38.41 -8.75 -6.64
CA PHE A 476 -38.91 -7.42 -7.02
C PHE A 476 -37.76 -6.53 -7.47
N ILE A 477 -38.06 -5.56 -8.31
CA ILE A 477 -37.14 -4.46 -8.68
C ILE A 477 -37.59 -3.21 -7.91
N MET A 478 -36.68 -2.50 -7.29
CA MET A 478 -36.94 -1.25 -6.57
C MET A 478 -36.89 -0.05 -7.51
#